data_d814c1e6bce0c398257a9c0f924c4fff
#
_entry.id   d814c1e6bce0c398257a9c0f924c4fff
#
_cell.length_a   1.000
_cell.length_b   1.000
_cell.length_c   1.000
_cell.angle_alpha   90.00
_cell.angle_beta   90.00
_cell.angle_gamma   90.00
#
_symmetry.space_group_name_H-M   'P 1'
#
loop_
_entity.id
_entity.type
_entity.pdbx_description
1 polymer ?
#
loop_
_entity_poly.entity_id
_entity_poly.type
_entity_poly.pdbx_seq_one_letter_code
_entity_poly.pdbx_strand_id
1 'polypeptide(L)'
;TIEAYAGYQYETSWRAGSAGIGGAGQYAGRKSKCGNITITGGKIMAKCDKGNWDIGPGDEGTCGSVKVDKNAIAPGVRVYGSHLGTEQYRDLKHIPISNAGLVILFPFLPMLFMRLNMLSQDRRDFNSNESKVRAIFILQHLMASEDREYDEKDLFLNRLLINYPFNEPLPKRMELNQDELNTIDSLLEAAKTNWEKMRNTSMRGFQEAFLRRAGFIEKTEREWVLTVEERAFDILLDSIP
;
A
#
# COMPACT_ATOMS: atom_id res chain seq x y z
N THR A 1 -11.91 10.21 -26.50
CA THR A 1 -12.38 9.83 -25.14
C THR A 1 -13.45 8.78 -25.32
N ILE A 2 -13.39 7.70 -24.57
CA ILE A 2 -14.42 6.67 -24.49
C ILE A 2 -14.95 6.69 -23.07
N GLU A 3 -16.25 6.84 -22.92
CA GLU A 3 -16.96 6.74 -21.65
C GLU A 3 -17.87 5.53 -21.69
N ALA A 4 -17.74 4.65 -20.71
CA ALA A 4 -18.52 3.43 -20.60
C ALA A 4 -19.10 3.31 -19.19
N TYR A 5 -20.42 3.18 -19.13
CA TYR A 5 -21.17 3.00 -17.89
C TYR A 5 -21.86 1.65 -17.87
N ALA A 6 -21.84 0.98 -16.72
CA ALA A 6 -22.54 -0.27 -16.54
C ALA A 6 -24.07 -0.04 -16.62
N GLY A 7 -24.74 -0.88 -17.41
CA GLY A 7 -26.19 -0.95 -17.42
C GLY A 7 -26.71 -1.67 -16.17
N TYR A 8 -27.88 -1.24 -15.67
CA TYR A 8 -28.56 -1.84 -14.54
C TYR A 8 -29.79 -2.65 -15.04
N GLN A 9 -29.86 -3.93 -14.69
CA GLN A 9 -31.12 -4.68 -14.85
C GLN A 9 -31.84 -4.81 -13.50
N TYR A 10 -33.06 -4.33 -13.45
CA TYR A 10 -33.96 -4.51 -12.31
C TYR A 10 -34.69 -5.83 -12.44
N GLU A 11 -34.41 -6.79 -11.56
CA GLU A 11 -35.37 -7.83 -11.20
C GLU A 11 -35.27 -8.15 -9.70
N THR A 12 -36.37 -8.53 -9.13
CA THR A 12 -36.86 -8.31 -7.78
C THR A 12 -36.18 -9.04 -6.62
N SER A 13 -35.07 -9.75 -6.80
CA SER A 13 -34.42 -10.45 -5.66
C SER A 13 -32.90 -10.64 -5.69
N TRP A 14 -32.20 -10.46 -6.81
CA TRP A 14 -30.76 -10.65 -6.90
C TRP A 14 -30.10 -9.52 -7.68
N ARG A 15 -29.21 -8.78 -7.03
CA ARG A 15 -28.52 -7.63 -7.62
C ARG A 15 -27.10 -8.03 -7.98
N ALA A 16 -26.85 -8.33 -9.26
CA ALA A 16 -25.52 -8.55 -9.76
C ALA A 16 -24.98 -7.32 -10.49
N GLY A 17 -23.79 -6.83 -10.13
CA GLY A 17 -23.15 -5.70 -10.77
C GLY A 17 -22.43 -6.10 -12.06
N SER A 18 -22.56 -5.28 -13.12
CA SER A 18 -21.81 -5.42 -14.36
C SER A 18 -20.59 -4.51 -14.38
N ALA A 19 -19.52 -4.91 -15.08
CA ALA A 19 -18.40 -4.01 -15.35
C ALA A 19 -18.79 -2.93 -16.37
N GLY A 20 -18.15 -1.76 -16.32
CA GLY A 20 -18.33 -0.72 -17.32
C GLY A 20 -17.84 -1.14 -18.69
N ILE A 21 -16.69 -1.82 -18.76
CA ILE A 21 -16.17 -2.50 -19.94
C ILE A 21 -15.87 -3.96 -19.57
N GLY A 22 -16.57 -4.92 -20.19
CA GLY A 22 -16.31 -6.35 -19.96
C GLY A 22 -17.54 -7.18 -19.72
N GLY A 23 -17.61 -7.91 -18.61
CA GLY A 23 -18.64 -8.90 -18.34
C GLY A 23 -19.88 -8.33 -17.68
N ALA A 24 -21.03 -8.96 -17.97
CA ALA A 24 -22.29 -8.75 -17.24
C ALA A 24 -22.19 -9.36 -15.82
N GLY A 25 -23.08 -8.95 -14.92
CA GLY A 25 -23.24 -9.60 -13.62
C GLY A 25 -23.88 -10.99 -13.72
N GLN A 26 -23.87 -11.71 -12.61
CA GLN A 26 -24.50 -13.03 -12.52
C GLN A 26 -26.03 -12.94 -12.68
N TYR A 27 -26.60 -13.83 -13.49
CA TYR A 27 -28.02 -14.00 -13.62
C TYR A 27 -28.42 -15.46 -13.45
N ALA A 28 -29.40 -15.75 -12.61
CA ALA A 28 -29.95 -17.08 -12.38
C ALA A 28 -28.91 -18.19 -12.13
N GLY A 29 -27.86 -17.89 -11.33
CA GLY A 29 -26.80 -18.84 -11.00
C GLY A 29 -25.78 -19.11 -12.11
N ARG A 30 -25.88 -18.41 -13.24
CA ARG A 30 -24.91 -18.53 -14.34
C ARG A 30 -23.85 -17.44 -14.24
N LYS A 31 -22.59 -17.83 -14.04
CA LYS A 31 -21.45 -16.92 -14.03
C LYS A 31 -21.17 -16.41 -15.43
N SER A 32 -21.03 -15.10 -15.59
CA SER A 32 -20.66 -14.50 -16.86
C SER A 32 -19.18 -14.70 -17.18
N LYS A 33 -18.87 -14.78 -18.48
CA LYS A 33 -17.49 -14.82 -18.95
C LYS A 33 -17.26 -13.67 -19.90
N CYS A 34 -16.22 -12.88 -19.69
CA CYS A 34 -15.72 -11.98 -20.73
C CYS A 34 -14.46 -12.55 -21.37
N GLY A 35 -14.20 -12.20 -22.62
CA GLY A 35 -12.99 -12.58 -23.35
C GLY A 35 -11.77 -11.76 -22.89
N ASN A 36 -10.75 -11.71 -23.74
CA ASN A 36 -9.60 -10.86 -23.50
C ASN A 36 -9.96 -9.39 -23.76
N ILE A 37 -9.50 -8.51 -22.89
CA ILE A 37 -9.66 -7.05 -23.02
C ILE A 37 -8.27 -6.47 -23.23
N THR A 38 -8.06 -5.73 -24.34
CA THR A 38 -6.80 -5.04 -24.61
C THR A 38 -7.09 -3.58 -24.94
N ILE A 39 -6.51 -2.66 -24.16
CA ILE A 39 -6.62 -1.20 -24.36
C ILE A 39 -5.20 -0.66 -24.49
N THR A 40 -4.85 -0.18 -25.69
CA THR A 40 -3.49 0.26 -26.05
C THR A 40 -3.32 1.77 -26.07
N GLY A 41 -4.38 2.54 -25.85
CA GLY A 41 -4.30 3.98 -25.81
C GLY A 41 -5.68 4.65 -25.77
N GLY A 42 -5.69 5.98 -25.80
CA GLY A 42 -6.90 6.81 -25.73
C GLY A 42 -7.09 7.44 -24.37
N LYS A 43 -8.30 7.89 -24.07
CA LYS A 43 -8.75 8.30 -22.75
C LYS A 43 -10.01 7.54 -22.42
N ILE A 44 -9.92 6.63 -21.47
CA ILE A 44 -11.01 5.73 -21.07
C ILE A 44 -11.48 6.14 -19.67
N MET A 45 -12.79 6.36 -19.56
CA MET A 45 -13.48 6.46 -18.29
C MET A 45 -14.51 5.34 -18.24
N ALA A 46 -14.33 4.39 -17.35
CA ALA A 46 -15.25 3.30 -17.12
C ALA A 46 -15.73 3.33 -15.67
N LYS A 47 -16.99 3.01 -15.44
CA LYS A 47 -17.55 2.97 -14.09
C LYS A 47 -18.57 1.85 -13.98
N CYS A 48 -18.43 1.02 -12.98
CA CYS A 48 -19.47 0.08 -12.58
C CYS A 48 -20.33 0.66 -11.45
N ASP A 49 -21.58 0.23 -11.39
CA ASP A 49 -22.52 0.71 -10.35
C ASP A 49 -22.33 -0.05 -9.03
N LYS A 50 -22.24 -1.37 -9.09
CA LYS A 50 -22.09 -2.25 -7.90
C LYS A 50 -21.17 -3.45 -8.11
N GLY A 51 -20.29 -3.43 -9.09
CA GLY A 51 -19.32 -4.50 -9.32
C GLY A 51 -17.98 -4.22 -8.65
N ASN A 52 -17.12 -5.22 -8.66
CA ASN A 52 -15.77 -5.11 -8.15
C ASN A 52 -14.84 -4.38 -9.12
N TRP A 53 -15.16 -4.35 -10.44
CA TRP A 53 -14.30 -3.85 -11.49
C TRP A 53 -15.02 -2.93 -12.46
N ASP A 54 -14.37 -1.85 -12.83
CA ASP A 54 -14.89 -0.94 -13.87
C ASP A 54 -14.54 -1.44 -15.27
N ILE A 55 -13.37 -2.15 -15.40
CA ILE A 55 -12.96 -2.88 -16.61
C ILE A 55 -12.64 -4.31 -16.18
N GLY A 56 -13.39 -5.30 -16.66
CA GLY A 56 -13.17 -6.69 -16.27
C GLY A 56 -14.44 -7.53 -16.23
N PRO A 57 -14.50 -8.60 -15.42
CA PRO A 57 -15.72 -9.39 -15.26
C PRO A 57 -16.75 -8.62 -14.45
N GLY A 58 -18.02 -8.93 -14.67
CA GLY A 58 -19.07 -8.57 -13.72
C GLY A 58 -18.94 -9.37 -12.42
N ASP A 59 -19.88 -9.12 -11.51
CA ASP A 59 -19.88 -9.77 -10.20
C ASP A 59 -19.93 -11.30 -10.33
N GLU A 60 -19.04 -11.99 -9.60
CA GLU A 60 -18.79 -13.44 -9.70
C GLU A 60 -18.43 -13.99 -11.10
N GLY A 61 -18.22 -13.12 -12.09
CA GLY A 61 -17.79 -13.49 -13.42
C GLY A 61 -16.29 -13.77 -13.54
N THR A 62 -15.88 -14.21 -14.72
CA THR A 62 -14.47 -14.41 -15.09
C THR A 62 -14.15 -13.71 -16.40
N CYS A 63 -12.96 -13.16 -16.52
CA CYS A 63 -12.40 -12.67 -17.78
C CYS A 63 -11.20 -13.50 -18.22
N GLY A 64 -10.85 -13.39 -19.50
CA GLY A 64 -9.54 -13.77 -20.00
C GLY A 64 -8.47 -12.75 -19.53
N SER A 65 -7.44 -12.55 -20.34
CA SER A 65 -6.42 -11.55 -20.03
C SER A 65 -6.97 -10.13 -20.21
N VAL A 66 -6.72 -9.26 -19.22
CA VAL A 66 -7.05 -7.83 -19.32
C VAL A 66 -5.73 -7.06 -19.34
N LYS A 67 -5.43 -6.42 -20.50
CA LYS A 67 -4.25 -5.60 -20.72
C LYS A 67 -4.67 -4.17 -21.01
N VAL A 68 -4.26 -3.23 -20.18
CA VAL A 68 -4.65 -1.82 -20.31
C VAL A 68 -3.42 -0.94 -20.20
N ASP A 69 -3.26 -0.03 -21.16
CA ASP A 69 -2.26 1.03 -21.05
C ASP A 69 -2.67 1.98 -19.91
N LYS A 70 -1.78 2.13 -18.93
CA LYS A 70 -2.01 2.98 -17.74
C LYS A 70 -2.32 4.43 -18.11
N ASN A 71 -1.74 4.93 -19.21
CA ASN A 71 -1.96 6.30 -19.66
C ASN A 71 -3.34 6.47 -20.36
N ALA A 72 -3.99 5.36 -20.68
CA ALA A 72 -5.28 5.37 -21.36
C ALA A 72 -6.47 5.45 -20.42
N ILE A 73 -6.30 5.17 -19.12
CA ILE A 73 -7.39 5.12 -18.13
C ILE A 73 -7.41 6.34 -17.23
N ALA A 74 -8.61 6.79 -16.90
CA ALA A 74 -8.79 7.86 -15.92
C ALA A 74 -8.42 7.39 -14.50
N PRO A 75 -7.95 8.30 -13.63
CA PRO A 75 -7.72 7.98 -12.22
C PRO A 75 -8.97 7.39 -11.56
N GLY A 76 -8.78 6.36 -10.73
CA GLY A 76 -9.86 5.72 -9.98
C GLY A 76 -10.62 4.62 -10.72
N VAL A 77 -10.30 4.34 -12.00
CA VAL A 77 -10.88 3.21 -12.74
C VAL A 77 -10.26 1.89 -12.28
N ARG A 78 -11.09 0.97 -11.77
CA ARG A 78 -10.68 -0.36 -11.29
C ARG A 78 -10.63 -1.35 -12.45
N VAL A 79 -9.47 -1.91 -12.74
CA VAL A 79 -9.24 -2.85 -13.85
C VAL A 79 -8.98 -4.26 -13.32
N TYR A 80 -9.74 -5.26 -13.79
CA TYR A 80 -9.59 -6.66 -13.37
C TYR A 80 -8.22 -7.22 -13.76
N GLY A 81 -7.59 -7.91 -12.82
CA GLY A 81 -6.24 -8.46 -13.04
C GLY A 81 -5.15 -7.39 -13.13
N SER A 82 -5.52 -6.11 -13.24
CA SER A 82 -4.58 -5.04 -13.03
C SER A 82 -4.55 -4.74 -11.52
N HIS A 83 -3.65 -5.36 -10.86
CA HIS A 83 -3.09 -4.77 -9.67
C HIS A 83 -2.24 -3.59 -10.17
N LEU A 84 -2.89 -2.46 -10.51
CA LEU A 84 -2.20 -1.20 -10.81
C LEU A 84 -1.44 -0.80 -9.54
N GLY A 85 -0.23 -1.24 -9.41
CA GLY A 85 0.63 -1.16 -8.24
C GLY A 85 1.39 -2.45 -7.96
N THR A 86 0.82 -3.63 -8.22
CA THR A 86 1.51 -4.91 -7.98
C THR A 86 2.05 -5.57 -9.25
N GLU A 87 1.58 -5.23 -10.47
CA GLU A 87 2.17 -5.80 -11.69
C GLU A 87 3.62 -5.34 -11.90
N GLN A 88 3.94 -4.12 -11.48
CA GLN A 88 5.33 -3.64 -11.47
C GLN A 88 6.23 -4.50 -10.57
N TYR A 89 5.64 -5.23 -9.63
CA TYR A 89 6.35 -6.05 -8.65
C TYR A 89 6.07 -7.56 -8.80
N ARG A 90 5.13 -7.98 -9.68
CA ARG A 90 4.79 -9.40 -9.89
C ARG A 90 5.93 -10.21 -10.53
N ASP A 91 6.73 -9.59 -11.39
CA ASP A 91 7.87 -10.22 -12.04
C ASP A 91 9.18 -10.06 -11.25
N LEU A 92 9.18 -9.25 -10.20
CA LEU A 92 10.32 -9.10 -9.32
C LEU A 92 10.22 -10.16 -8.22
N LYS A 93 11.04 -11.20 -8.33
CA LYS A 93 11.22 -12.16 -7.23
C LYS A 93 11.64 -11.46 -5.95
N HIS A 94 12.33 -10.33 -6.06
CA HIS A 94 12.85 -9.52 -4.96
C HIS A 94 12.57 -8.04 -5.21
N ILE A 95 11.82 -7.41 -4.34
CA ILE A 95 11.55 -5.97 -4.38
C ILE A 95 12.57 -5.26 -3.50
N PRO A 96 13.55 -4.53 -4.08
CA PRO A 96 14.56 -3.84 -3.30
C PRO A 96 13.94 -2.67 -2.54
N ILE A 97 14.35 -2.50 -1.29
CA ILE A 97 13.94 -1.41 -0.41
C ILE A 97 15.16 -0.83 0.32
N SER A 98 15.04 0.41 0.80
CA SER A 98 16.10 1.12 1.51
C SER A 98 15.78 1.40 2.98
N ASN A 99 14.62 0.97 3.44
CA ASN A 99 14.07 1.22 4.77
C ASN A 99 13.77 -0.06 5.55
N ALA A 100 14.46 -1.15 5.23
CA ALA A 100 14.24 -2.46 5.84
C ALA A 100 14.38 -2.46 7.38
N GLY A 101 15.23 -1.59 7.93
CA GLY A 101 15.43 -1.43 9.36
C GLY A 101 14.24 -0.82 10.12
N LEU A 102 13.25 -0.29 9.43
CA LEU A 102 12.04 0.25 10.05
C LEU A 102 11.31 -0.78 10.93
N VAL A 103 11.48 -2.07 10.65
CA VAL A 103 10.89 -3.16 11.44
C VAL A 103 11.37 -3.20 12.89
N ILE A 104 12.54 -2.61 13.19
CA ILE A 104 13.04 -2.47 14.57
C ILE A 104 12.09 -1.63 15.42
N LEU A 105 11.40 -0.66 14.80
CA LEU A 105 10.44 0.21 15.47
C LEU A 105 9.04 -0.40 15.56
N PHE A 106 8.80 -1.58 14.97
CA PHE A 106 7.47 -2.21 14.92
C PHE A 106 6.78 -2.29 16.29
N PRO A 107 7.45 -2.66 17.40
CA PRO A 107 6.81 -2.71 18.72
C PRO A 107 6.29 -1.36 19.23
N PHE A 108 6.83 -0.25 18.74
CA PHE A 108 6.48 1.10 19.15
C PHE A 108 5.36 1.73 18.29
N LEU A 109 5.10 1.18 17.10
CA LEU A 109 4.15 1.75 16.14
C LEU A 109 2.71 1.83 16.67
N PRO A 110 2.17 0.82 17.40
CA PRO A 110 0.81 0.93 17.97
C PRO A 110 0.67 2.13 18.91
N MET A 111 1.69 2.41 19.74
CA MET A 111 1.68 3.55 20.64
C MET A 111 1.77 4.88 19.89
N LEU A 112 2.59 4.94 18.83
CA LEU A 112 2.70 6.10 17.94
C LEU A 112 1.34 6.47 17.37
N PHE A 113 0.70 5.52 16.68
CA PHE A 113 -0.60 5.77 16.02
C PHE A 113 -1.74 6.03 17.00
N MET A 114 -1.67 5.45 18.21
CA MET A 114 -2.61 5.76 19.27
C MET A 114 -2.46 7.21 19.76
N ARG A 115 -1.25 7.68 19.98
CA ARG A 115 -0.98 9.09 20.40
C ARG A 115 -1.44 10.10 19.36
N LEU A 116 -1.33 9.74 18.08
CA LEU A 116 -1.79 10.56 16.97
C LEU A 116 -3.30 10.42 16.67
N ASN A 117 -4.06 9.68 17.51
CA ASN A 117 -5.49 9.44 17.33
C ASN A 117 -5.85 8.86 15.94
N MET A 118 -4.97 8.04 15.36
CA MET A 118 -5.15 7.45 14.04
C MET A 118 -5.85 6.09 14.06
N LEU A 119 -6.02 5.48 15.23
CA LEU A 119 -6.61 4.16 15.37
C LEU A 119 -8.12 4.24 15.61
N SER A 120 -8.84 3.19 15.19
CA SER A 120 -10.23 2.94 15.51
C SER A 120 -10.43 2.78 17.03
N GLN A 121 -11.68 2.86 17.51
CA GLN A 121 -11.98 2.75 18.94
C GLN A 121 -11.53 1.42 19.55
N ASP A 122 -11.64 0.32 18.78
CA ASP A 122 -11.18 -1.01 19.19
C ASP A 122 -9.67 -1.24 18.97
N ARG A 123 -8.96 -0.24 18.43
CA ARG A 123 -7.51 -0.24 18.14
C ARG A 123 -7.02 -1.35 17.22
N ARG A 124 -7.91 -1.96 16.45
CA ARG A 124 -7.56 -3.07 15.54
C ARG A 124 -7.19 -2.61 14.14
N ASP A 125 -7.63 -1.42 13.74
CA ASP A 125 -7.32 -0.83 12.44
C ASP A 125 -7.21 0.70 12.59
N PHE A 126 -6.90 1.36 11.50
CA PHE A 126 -6.94 2.82 11.41
C PHE A 126 -8.38 3.32 11.36
N ASN A 127 -8.62 4.50 11.88
CA ASN A 127 -9.96 5.11 11.94
C ASN A 127 -10.45 5.61 10.56
N SER A 128 -9.55 5.81 9.60
CA SER A 128 -9.87 6.27 8.25
C SER A 128 -8.78 5.89 7.24
N ASN A 129 -9.14 5.95 5.95
CA ASN A 129 -8.18 5.74 4.86
C ASN A 129 -7.14 6.87 4.81
N GLU A 130 -7.54 8.08 5.16
CA GLU A 130 -6.63 9.23 5.28
C GLU A 130 -5.57 8.98 6.36
N SER A 131 -5.97 8.45 7.53
CA SER A 131 -5.02 8.07 8.59
C SER A 131 -4.05 6.99 8.15
N LYS A 132 -4.47 6.02 7.33
CA LYS A 132 -3.55 5.03 6.73
C LYS A 132 -2.53 5.69 5.82
N VAL A 133 -2.98 6.59 4.94
CA VAL A 133 -2.09 7.32 4.04
C VAL A 133 -1.10 8.16 4.85
N ARG A 134 -1.54 8.92 5.85
CA ARG A 134 -0.66 9.70 6.73
C ARG A 134 0.35 8.80 7.46
N ALA A 135 -0.09 7.66 7.98
CA ALA A 135 0.77 6.68 8.65
C ALA A 135 1.91 6.18 7.75
N ILE A 136 1.67 5.97 6.45
CA ILE A 136 2.72 5.58 5.49
C ILE A 136 3.82 6.64 5.43
N PHE A 137 3.47 7.93 5.39
CA PHE A 137 4.45 9.03 5.35
C PHE A 137 5.12 9.27 6.71
N ILE A 138 4.41 9.05 7.82
CA ILE A 138 5.00 9.05 9.17
C ILE A 138 6.07 7.96 9.28
N LEU A 139 5.82 6.74 8.80
CA LEU A 139 6.82 5.68 8.75
C LEU A 139 8.02 6.07 7.89
N GLN A 140 7.80 6.78 6.80
CA GLN A 140 8.89 7.26 5.96
C GLN A 140 9.74 8.33 6.67
N HIS A 141 9.09 9.22 7.41
CA HIS A 141 9.78 10.26 8.18
C HIS A 141 10.60 9.69 9.34
N LEU A 142 10.15 8.62 9.98
CA LEU A 142 10.93 7.90 11.01
C LEU A 142 12.29 7.43 10.48
N MET A 143 12.34 7.00 9.22
CA MET A 143 13.56 6.51 8.58
C MET A 143 14.50 7.66 8.20
N ALA A 144 13.93 8.74 7.69
CA ALA A 144 14.71 9.86 7.15
C ALA A 144 13.91 11.15 7.32
N SER A 145 14.19 11.97 8.26
CA SER A 145 13.51 13.25 8.52
C SER A 145 13.62 14.22 7.31
N GLU A 146 13.22 13.73 6.12
CA GLU A 146 13.31 14.43 4.85
C GLU A 146 11.91 14.73 4.32
N ASP A 147 11.68 15.97 3.94
CA ASP A 147 10.48 16.40 3.24
C ASP A 147 10.76 16.45 1.74
N ARG A 148 10.47 15.37 1.03
CA ARG A 148 10.66 15.23 -0.42
C ARG A 148 9.54 14.46 -1.07
N GLU A 149 9.54 14.42 -2.38
CA GLU A 149 8.69 13.49 -3.13
C GLU A 149 9.24 12.07 -3.04
N TYR A 150 8.34 11.10 -2.95
CA TYR A 150 8.64 9.69 -2.89
C TYR A 150 7.97 8.95 -4.04
N ASP A 151 8.69 8.00 -4.62
CA ASP A 151 8.12 7.03 -5.54
C ASP A 151 7.41 5.92 -4.77
N GLU A 152 6.48 5.22 -5.41
CA GLU A 152 5.76 4.09 -4.79
C GLU A 152 6.70 2.99 -4.26
N LYS A 153 7.84 2.76 -4.92
CA LYS A 153 8.86 1.80 -4.48
C LYS A 153 9.48 2.17 -3.13
N ASP A 154 9.66 3.48 -2.86
CA ASP A 154 10.23 3.97 -1.60
C ASP A 154 9.27 3.71 -0.41
N LEU A 155 7.96 3.66 -0.69
CA LEU A 155 6.90 3.48 0.28
C LEU A 155 6.38 2.03 0.36
N PHE A 156 7.00 1.09 -0.36
CA PHE A 156 6.48 -0.28 -0.48
C PHE A 156 6.37 -0.99 0.88
N LEU A 157 7.44 -0.99 1.68
CA LEU A 157 7.43 -1.57 3.02
C LEU A 157 6.39 -0.89 3.92
N ASN A 158 6.30 0.44 3.85
CA ASN A 158 5.37 1.21 4.67
C ASN A 158 3.92 0.82 4.37
N ARG A 159 3.58 0.61 3.08
CA ARG A 159 2.25 0.13 2.67
C ARG A 159 1.94 -1.25 3.24
N LEU A 160 2.91 -2.17 3.23
CA LEU A 160 2.75 -3.50 3.83
C LEU A 160 2.50 -3.42 5.33
N LEU A 161 3.28 -2.62 6.06
CA LEU A 161 3.16 -2.49 7.51
C LEU A 161 1.82 -1.86 7.94
N ILE A 162 1.27 -0.96 7.12
CA ILE A 162 -0.02 -0.30 7.36
C ILE A 162 -1.20 -1.12 6.82
N ASN A 163 -0.93 -2.20 6.09
CA ASN A 163 -1.94 -2.94 5.35
C ASN A 163 -2.77 -2.04 4.43
N TYR A 164 -2.07 -1.17 3.68
CA TYR A 164 -2.69 -0.28 2.71
C TYR A 164 -2.69 -0.92 1.32
N PRO A 165 -3.83 -1.00 0.63
CA PRO A 165 -3.95 -1.70 -0.64
C PRO A 165 -3.02 -1.11 -1.73
N PHE A 166 -2.32 -1.97 -2.47
CA PHE A 166 -1.40 -1.53 -3.53
C PHE A 166 -2.10 -0.93 -4.76
N ASN A 167 -3.38 -1.19 -4.94
CA ASN A 167 -4.20 -0.60 -6.01
C ASN A 167 -4.74 0.79 -5.67
N GLU A 168 -4.62 1.23 -4.42
CA GLU A 168 -5.01 2.58 -4.02
C GLU A 168 -3.86 3.55 -4.28
N PRO A 169 -4.12 4.71 -4.89
CA PRO A 169 -3.05 5.68 -5.17
C PRO A 169 -2.53 6.33 -3.88
N LEU A 170 -1.23 6.66 -3.88
CA LEU A 170 -0.62 7.49 -2.85
C LEU A 170 -0.20 8.84 -3.44
N PRO A 171 -0.30 9.93 -2.69
CA PRO A 171 0.33 11.18 -3.06
C PRO A 171 1.85 11.00 -3.10
N LYS A 172 2.55 11.75 -3.94
CA LYS A 172 4.02 11.72 -3.99
C LYS A 172 4.66 12.37 -2.77
N ARG A 173 3.97 13.29 -2.13
CA ARG A 173 4.42 14.05 -0.96
C ARG A 173 3.26 14.26 -0.01
N MET A 174 3.56 14.31 1.28
CA MET A 174 2.62 14.68 2.34
C MET A 174 3.31 15.53 3.39
N GLU A 175 2.75 16.68 3.67
CA GLU A 175 3.20 17.52 4.77
C GLU A 175 2.69 16.95 6.10
N LEU A 176 3.60 16.70 7.02
CA LEU A 176 3.29 16.32 8.38
C LEU A 176 3.11 17.58 9.23
N ASN A 177 2.12 17.56 10.09
CA ASN A 177 1.90 18.67 11.02
C ASN A 177 2.88 18.61 12.20
N GLN A 178 2.93 19.68 12.99
CA GLN A 178 3.89 19.80 14.09
C GLN A 178 3.69 18.75 15.19
N ASP A 179 2.45 18.35 15.47
CA ASP A 179 2.17 17.30 16.47
C ASP A 179 2.65 15.93 16.02
N GLU A 180 2.52 15.63 14.73
CA GLU A 180 3.07 14.41 14.13
C GLU A 180 4.60 14.41 14.21
N LEU A 181 5.25 15.50 13.83
CA LEU A 181 6.72 15.64 13.90
C LEU A 181 7.21 15.49 15.34
N ASN A 182 6.61 16.18 16.30
CA ASN A 182 6.98 16.09 17.71
C ASN A 182 6.80 14.67 18.27
N THR A 183 5.75 13.96 17.83
CA THR A 183 5.48 12.59 18.27
C THR A 183 6.48 11.60 17.66
N ILE A 184 6.86 11.80 16.39
CA ILE A 184 7.92 11.05 15.72
C ILE A 184 9.26 11.22 16.45
N ASP A 185 9.66 12.45 16.71
CA ASP A 185 10.92 12.77 17.41
C ASP A 185 10.95 12.14 18.80
N SER A 186 9.83 12.24 19.53
CA SER A 186 9.69 11.61 20.86
C SER A 186 9.83 10.10 20.82
N LEU A 187 9.28 9.44 19.80
CA LEU A 187 9.41 7.99 19.63
C LEU A 187 10.85 7.60 19.30
N LEU A 188 11.48 8.29 18.35
CA LEU A 188 12.87 8.03 17.94
C LEU A 188 13.82 8.21 19.12
N GLU A 189 13.65 9.29 19.90
CA GLU A 189 14.47 9.54 21.08
C GLU A 189 14.26 8.48 22.16
N ALA A 190 13.00 8.06 22.39
CA ALA A 190 12.70 6.98 23.33
C ALA A 190 13.31 5.65 22.88
N ALA A 191 13.19 5.28 21.61
CA ALA A 191 13.75 4.05 21.06
C ALA A 191 15.27 4.04 21.21
N LYS A 192 15.94 5.13 20.86
CA LYS A 192 17.39 5.30 20.99
C LYS A 192 17.85 5.26 22.46
N THR A 193 17.15 5.95 23.35
CA THR A 193 17.51 6.05 24.76
C THR A 193 17.30 4.74 25.52
N ASN A 194 16.24 4.01 25.21
CA ASN A 194 15.96 2.70 25.78
C ASN A 194 16.98 1.64 25.33
N TRP A 195 17.55 1.81 24.16
CA TRP A 195 18.62 0.94 23.70
C TRP A 195 19.98 1.44 24.21
N GLU A 196 20.46 0.82 25.29
CA GLU A 196 21.65 1.27 26.04
C GLU A 196 22.87 1.58 25.14
N LYS A 197 23.14 0.72 24.16
CA LYS A 197 24.26 0.86 23.23
C LYS A 197 24.11 2.06 22.27
N MET A 198 22.89 2.56 22.08
CA MET A 198 22.58 3.66 21.16
C MET A 198 22.39 5.00 21.87
N ARG A 199 22.30 5.01 23.20
CA ARG A 199 21.99 6.21 24.00
C ARG A 199 22.85 7.42 23.67
N ASN A 200 24.14 7.22 23.39
CA ASN A 200 25.10 8.27 23.09
C ASN A 200 25.28 8.55 21.58
N THR A 201 24.52 7.86 20.73
CA THR A 201 24.56 8.05 19.28
C THR A 201 23.69 9.24 18.89
N SER A 202 24.10 10.02 17.88
CA SER A 202 23.22 11.06 17.32
C SER A 202 21.98 10.43 16.68
N MET A 203 20.87 11.17 16.62
CA MET A 203 19.65 10.69 15.97
C MET A 203 19.91 10.28 14.51
N ARG A 204 20.61 11.13 13.78
CA ARG A 204 21.01 10.83 12.41
C ARG A 204 21.84 9.54 12.32
N GLY A 205 22.82 9.36 13.23
CA GLY A 205 23.63 8.15 13.28
C GLY A 205 22.78 6.89 13.57
N PHE A 206 21.79 7.00 14.46
CA PHE A 206 20.86 5.92 14.74
C PHE A 206 20.01 5.57 13.49
N GLN A 207 19.44 6.56 12.82
CA GLN A 207 18.66 6.37 11.59
C GLN A 207 19.51 5.75 10.47
N GLU A 208 20.72 6.26 10.21
CA GLU A 208 21.60 5.75 9.16
C GLU A 208 22.12 4.34 9.44
N ALA A 209 22.40 4.02 10.69
CA ALA A 209 22.92 2.70 11.07
C ALA A 209 21.83 1.62 11.05
N PHE A 210 20.64 1.91 11.58
CA PHE A 210 19.65 0.89 11.89
C PHE A 210 18.34 1.00 11.11
N LEU A 211 17.89 2.21 10.75
CA LEU A 211 16.60 2.38 10.05
C LEU A 211 16.77 2.44 8.53
N ARG A 212 17.79 3.15 8.04
CA ARG A 212 18.16 3.22 6.61
C ARG A 212 18.98 1.99 6.21
N ARG A 213 18.33 0.85 6.18
CA ARG A 213 18.94 -0.43 5.80
C ARG A 213 18.42 -0.87 4.44
N ALA A 214 19.33 -1.25 3.57
CA ALA A 214 18.94 -1.94 2.34
C ALA A 214 18.38 -3.32 2.70
N GLY A 215 17.51 -3.79 1.85
CA GLY A 215 16.92 -5.11 1.97
C GLY A 215 16.06 -5.40 0.75
N PHE A 216 15.38 -6.50 0.77
CA PHE A 216 14.40 -6.85 -0.24
C PHE A 216 13.20 -7.57 0.36
N ILE A 217 12.08 -7.45 -0.31
CA ILE A 217 10.83 -8.10 0.05
C ILE A 217 10.48 -9.11 -1.05
N GLU A 218 10.19 -10.33 -0.63
CA GLU A 218 9.67 -11.39 -1.49
C GLU A 218 8.24 -11.72 -1.12
N LYS A 219 7.43 -11.98 -2.14
CA LYS A 219 6.11 -12.58 -1.92
C LYS A 219 6.19 -14.08 -2.20
N THR A 220 6.00 -14.87 -1.16
CA THR A 220 5.79 -16.31 -1.26
C THR A 220 4.30 -16.61 -1.49
N GLU A 221 3.94 -17.88 -1.62
CA GLU A 221 2.53 -18.29 -1.72
C GLU A 221 1.69 -17.96 -0.49
N ARG A 222 2.32 -17.81 0.69
CA ARG A 222 1.65 -17.69 1.98
C ARG A 222 1.89 -16.36 2.69
N GLU A 223 3.05 -15.74 2.45
CA GLU A 223 3.52 -14.59 3.25
C GLU A 223 4.43 -13.65 2.47
N TRP A 224 4.67 -12.49 3.05
CA TRP A 224 5.72 -11.58 2.63
C TRP A 224 6.94 -11.80 3.51
N VAL A 225 8.09 -12.04 2.88
CA VAL A 225 9.37 -12.22 3.55
C VAL A 225 10.24 -11.00 3.34
N LEU A 226 10.70 -10.41 4.44
CA LEU A 226 11.66 -9.31 4.43
C LEU A 226 13.04 -9.83 4.75
N THR A 227 14.00 -9.58 3.86
CA THR A 227 15.42 -9.81 4.10
C THR A 227 16.13 -8.46 4.26
N VAL A 228 16.86 -8.31 5.34
CA VAL A 228 17.62 -7.09 5.67
C VAL A 228 19.09 -7.33 5.41
N GLU A 229 19.77 -6.36 4.80
CA GLU A 229 21.24 -6.41 4.62
C GLU A 229 21.94 -6.51 5.97
N GLU A 230 22.84 -7.48 6.11
CA GLU A 230 23.66 -7.63 7.30
C GLU A 230 24.82 -6.61 7.32
N ARG A 231 25.13 -6.08 8.49
CA ARG A 231 26.25 -5.17 8.71
C ARG A 231 27.05 -5.55 9.94
N ALA A 232 28.33 -5.20 9.94
CA ALA A 232 29.27 -5.57 11.00
C ALA A 232 28.82 -5.17 12.43
N PHE A 233 28.00 -4.15 12.57
CA PHE A 233 27.49 -3.68 13.86
C PHE A 233 26.14 -4.30 14.27
N ASP A 234 25.65 -5.29 13.53
CA ASP A 234 24.39 -5.97 13.86
C ASP A 234 24.45 -6.77 15.17
N ILE A 235 25.65 -7.07 15.63
CA ILE A 235 25.86 -7.59 16.99
C ILE A 235 25.23 -6.69 18.08
N LEU A 236 25.00 -5.42 17.80
CA LEU A 236 24.32 -4.51 18.72
C LEU A 236 22.82 -4.78 18.82
N LEU A 237 22.21 -5.44 17.80
CA LEU A 237 20.78 -5.81 17.79
C LEU A 237 20.46 -6.80 18.92
N ASP A 238 21.41 -7.63 19.36
CA ASP A 238 21.23 -8.56 20.48
C ASP A 238 20.98 -7.83 21.82
N SER A 239 21.23 -6.52 21.87
CA SER A 239 21.03 -5.68 23.05
C SER A 239 19.79 -4.77 22.96
N ILE A 240 18.91 -4.99 22.01
CA ILE A 240 17.61 -4.30 21.93
C ILE A 240 16.76 -4.79 23.11
N PRO A 241 16.16 -3.87 23.89
CA PRO A 241 15.37 -4.22 25.06
C PRO A 241 14.04 -4.93 24.71
#